data_fdbd16996dd088dd1f5c4047f7b853c4
#
_entry.id   fdbd16996dd088dd1f5c4047f7b853c4
#
_cell.length_a   1.000
_cell.length_b   1.000
_cell.length_c   1.000
_cell.angle_alpha   90.00
_cell.angle_beta   90.00
_cell.angle_gamma   90.00
#
_symmetry.space_group_name_H-M   'P 1'
#
loop_
_entity.id
_entity.type
_entity.pdbx_description
1 polymer ?
#
loop_
_entity_poly.entity_id
_entity_poly.type
_entity_poly.pdbx_seq_one_letter_code
_entity_poly.pdbx_strand_id
1 'polypeptide(L)'
;MKTNTIKNLFFWIFLLFSGSLSAIPSEAEFRKLAETWTLHQDGSQEYRYYKELTLFTHTAMNSTYGQTFITYNPDFQELKIHSAYVKQKDGTTIQTPDNAFVEVLPAGAADAPAYNRLKEMVIVHTGLELGATIYLDYSVISKAGYLPAIDVCKPLEESSPIKEYSLTFNLPASVIPHYALLQLKAQPQKSQRQDRQQLKWTFRNLPARSREQGTGLQNGDLAGILFTTYPTAAQALQNLYRQFDPAPTPQIQELVQLITEGCQSNSEKITRIQQYIQTELSDCPLSLSETGFRFRPSAEVIRTAYGTGIEKVNLMTNLLRVAGIKAVPAAAYSIPSETDNCG
;
A
#
# COMPACT_ATOMS: atom_id res chain seq x y z
N MET A 1 24.12 -56.66 -31.80
CA MET A 1 24.08 -56.38 -30.36
C MET A 1 24.95 -55.21 -29.90
N LYS A 2 25.20 -54.20 -30.74
CA LYS A 2 26.07 -53.04 -30.39
C LYS A 2 25.36 -51.68 -30.33
N THR A 3 24.08 -51.59 -30.70
CA THR A 3 23.33 -50.32 -30.78
C THR A 3 22.57 -49.94 -29.49
N ASN A 4 22.33 -50.88 -28.58
CA ASN A 4 21.61 -50.60 -27.32
C ASN A 4 22.51 -50.04 -26.20
N THR A 5 23.82 -50.34 -26.25
CA THR A 5 24.77 -49.89 -25.21
C THR A 5 25.05 -48.39 -25.33
N ILE A 6 25.06 -47.85 -26.56
CA ILE A 6 25.28 -46.40 -26.79
C ILE A 6 24.07 -45.56 -26.37
N LYS A 7 22.84 -46.08 -26.57
CA LYS A 7 21.61 -45.37 -26.13
C LYS A 7 21.53 -45.25 -24.62
N ASN A 8 21.90 -46.30 -23.91
CA ASN A 8 21.91 -46.28 -22.43
C ASN A 8 23.03 -45.41 -21.86
N LEU A 9 24.19 -45.31 -22.54
CA LEU A 9 25.26 -44.44 -22.11
C LEU A 9 24.89 -42.94 -22.27
N PHE A 10 24.18 -42.59 -23.34
CA PHE A 10 23.67 -41.20 -23.51
C PHE A 10 22.58 -40.86 -22.50
N PHE A 11 21.73 -41.78 -22.09
CA PHE A 11 20.70 -41.55 -21.07
C PHE A 11 21.31 -41.32 -19.68
N TRP A 12 22.39 -42.03 -19.34
CA TRP A 12 23.12 -41.82 -18.08
C TRP A 12 23.97 -40.55 -18.06
N ILE A 13 24.49 -40.11 -19.19
CA ILE A 13 25.20 -38.82 -19.30
C ILE A 13 24.21 -37.67 -19.14
N PHE A 14 22.97 -37.78 -19.65
CA PHE A 14 21.93 -36.72 -19.47
C PHE A 14 21.45 -36.65 -18.01
N LEU A 15 21.44 -37.74 -17.24
CA LEU A 15 21.12 -37.74 -15.80
C LEU A 15 22.24 -37.17 -14.94
N LEU A 16 23.49 -37.22 -15.38
CA LEU A 16 24.60 -36.60 -14.68
C LEU A 16 24.71 -35.06 -14.94
N PHE A 17 24.05 -34.55 -15.97
CA PHE A 17 23.96 -33.13 -16.27
C PHE A 17 22.68 -32.46 -15.71
N SER A 18 21.84 -33.17 -14.96
CA SER A 18 20.90 -32.52 -14.04
C SER A 18 21.66 -31.90 -12.86
N GLY A 19 22.75 -31.20 -13.22
CA GLY A 19 23.49 -30.34 -12.32
C GLY A 19 22.55 -29.35 -11.73
N SER A 20 22.54 -29.27 -10.43
CA SER A 20 21.94 -28.26 -9.58
C SER A 20 21.85 -26.95 -10.34
N LEU A 21 20.67 -26.60 -10.85
CA LEU A 21 20.33 -25.22 -11.12
C LEU A 21 20.47 -24.53 -9.76
N SER A 22 21.68 -24.04 -9.49
CA SER A 22 21.90 -23.15 -8.35
C SER A 22 20.94 -22.00 -8.58
N ALA A 23 19.86 -21.97 -7.85
CA ALA A 23 18.97 -20.83 -7.83
C ALA A 23 19.89 -19.61 -7.60
N ILE A 24 19.77 -18.59 -8.44
CA ILE A 24 20.47 -17.32 -8.24
C ILE A 24 20.19 -16.93 -6.79
N PRO A 25 21.21 -16.76 -5.94
CA PRO A 25 20.96 -16.44 -4.54
C PRO A 25 20.16 -15.14 -4.49
N SER A 26 19.09 -15.13 -3.74
CA SER A 26 18.28 -13.93 -3.49
C SER A 26 19.19 -12.80 -2.96
N GLU A 27 18.87 -11.56 -3.31
CA GLU A 27 19.62 -10.39 -2.82
C GLU A 27 19.57 -10.26 -1.30
N ALA A 28 18.46 -10.68 -0.68
CA ALA A 28 18.23 -10.68 0.76
C ALA A 28 17.20 -11.77 1.13
N GLU A 29 16.98 -11.98 2.41
CA GLU A 29 15.94 -12.87 2.93
C GLU A 29 15.32 -12.28 4.19
N PHE A 30 14.01 -12.11 4.22
CA PHE A 30 13.29 -11.84 5.45
C PHE A 30 13.27 -13.12 6.31
N ARG A 31 14.03 -13.13 7.40
CA ARG A 31 13.98 -14.19 8.42
C ARG A 31 12.62 -14.19 9.10
N LYS A 32 12.16 -12.97 9.40
CA LYS A 32 10.85 -12.73 9.99
C LYS A 32 10.30 -11.40 9.50
N LEU A 33 9.03 -11.42 9.14
CA LEU A 33 8.22 -10.25 8.86
C LEU A 33 6.93 -10.36 9.68
N ALA A 34 6.59 -9.32 10.43
CA ALA A 34 5.35 -9.32 11.20
C ALA A 34 4.67 -7.96 11.10
N GLU A 35 3.38 -7.99 10.82
CA GLU A 35 2.54 -6.81 10.79
C GLU A 35 1.33 -7.01 11.69
N THR A 36 1.02 -5.99 12.48
CA THR A 36 -0.10 -6.02 13.42
C THR A 36 -0.93 -4.76 13.27
N TRP A 37 -2.21 -4.93 13.06
CA TRP A 37 -3.20 -3.86 13.12
C TRP A 37 -4.03 -4.01 14.38
N THR A 38 -4.16 -2.94 15.14
CA THR A 38 -4.97 -2.92 16.35
C THR A 38 -6.00 -1.80 16.26
N LEU A 39 -7.28 -2.14 16.36
CA LEU A 39 -8.36 -1.18 16.59
C LEU A 39 -8.66 -1.14 18.08
N HIS A 40 -8.52 0.04 18.68
CA HIS A 40 -8.85 0.26 20.07
C HIS A 40 -10.34 0.58 20.26
N GLN A 41 -10.84 0.46 21.49
CA GLN A 41 -12.26 0.73 21.81
C GLN A 41 -12.65 2.20 21.61
N ASP A 42 -11.71 3.11 21.78
CA ASP A 42 -11.89 4.55 21.53
C ASP A 42 -11.87 4.94 20.04
N GLY A 43 -11.65 3.96 19.15
CA GLY A 43 -11.55 4.16 17.70
C GLY A 43 -10.17 4.58 17.22
N SER A 44 -9.17 4.69 18.09
CA SER A 44 -7.78 4.86 17.67
C SER A 44 -7.25 3.56 17.05
N GLN A 45 -6.25 3.68 16.19
CA GLN A 45 -5.68 2.54 15.48
C GLN A 45 -4.16 2.53 15.61
N GLU A 46 -3.58 1.34 15.73
CA GLU A 46 -2.14 1.15 15.71
C GLU A 46 -1.78 0.16 14.59
N TYR A 47 -0.85 0.56 13.74
CA TYR A 47 -0.14 -0.32 12.82
C TYR A 47 1.26 -0.53 13.36
N ARG A 48 1.66 -1.78 13.61
CA ARG A 48 3.02 -2.16 14.02
C ARG A 48 3.66 -3.03 12.97
N TYR A 49 4.88 -2.70 12.62
CA TYR A 49 5.73 -3.40 11.66
C TYR A 49 7.00 -3.88 12.33
N TYR A 50 7.35 -5.15 12.09
CA TYR A 50 8.58 -5.75 12.55
C TYR A 50 9.24 -6.52 11.42
N LYS A 51 10.56 -6.33 11.21
CA LYS A 51 11.36 -7.14 10.27
C LYS A 51 12.69 -7.59 10.85
N GLU A 52 13.10 -8.80 10.45
CA GLU A 52 14.45 -9.33 10.49
C GLU A 52 14.84 -9.66 9.05
N LEU A 53 15.78 -8.90 8.47
CA LEU A 53 16.14 -8.99 7.06
C LEU A 53 17.63 -9.18 6.91
N THR A 54 18.06 -10.36 6.41
CA THR A 54 19.47 -10.67 6.15
C THR A 54 19.85 -10.29 4.71
N LEU A 55 20.96 -9.61 4.54
CA LEU A 55 21.44 -9.06 3.27
C LEU A 55 22.54 -9.94 2.68
N PHE A 56 22.46 -10.27 1.38
CA PHE A 56 23.42 -11.14 0.71
C PHE A 56 24.20 -10.47 -0.43
N THR A 57 23.76 -9.30 -0.89
CA THR A 57 24.38 -8.57 -2.00
C THR A 57 24.62 -7.10 -1.67
N HIS A 58 25.55 -6.47 -2.38
CA HIS A 58 25.78 -5.02 -2.27
C HIS A 58 24.59 -4.21 -2.78
N THR A 59 23.86 -4.71 -3.79
CA THR A 59 22.63 -4.07 -4.28
C THR A 59 21.58 -4.01 -3.18
N ALA A 60 21.39 -5.11 -2.42
CA ALA A 60 20.47 -5.13 -1.29
C ALA A 60 20.81 -4.07 -0.23
N MET A 61 22.11 -3.87 0.06
CA MET A 61 22.57 -2.89 1.06
C MET A 61 22.37 -1.44 0.60
N ASN A 62 22.65 -1.15 -0.68
CA ASN A 62 22.75 0.22 -1.15
C ASN A 62 21.46 0.79 -1.73
N SER A 63 20.69 -0.02 -2.49
CA SER A 63 19.52 0.49 -3.23
C SER A 63 18.20 -0.10 -2.80
N THR A 64 18.15 -1.35 -2.30
CA THR A 64 16.88 -2.01 -2.03
C THR A 64 16.46 -1.87 -0.56
N TYR A 65 17.39 -2.10 0.38
CA TYR A 65 17.07 -2.21 1.80
C TYR A 65 17.95 -1.34 2.72
N GLY A 66 18.84 -0.53 2.15
CA GLY A 66 19.72 0.36 2.94
C GLY A 66 18.96 1.43 3.72
N GLN A 67 17.72 1.71 3.32
CA GLN A 67 16.84 2.70 3.95
C GLN A 67 15.45 2.11 4.16
N THR A 68 14.72 2.67 5.12
CA THR A 68 13.28 2.42 5.31
C THR A 68 12.56 3.74 5.39
N PHE A 69 11.44 3.84 4.65
CA PHE A 69 10.63 5.04 4.53
C PHE A 69 9.29 4.80 5.23
N ILE A 70 8.88 5.71 6.13
CA ILE A 70 7.64 5.60 6.90
C ILE A 70 6.90 6.92 6.81
N THR A 71 5.85 6.96 5.99
CA THR A 71 5.00 8.15 5.86
C THR A 71 3.95 8.19 6.97
N TYR A 72 3.77 9.35 7.59
CA TYR A 72 2.73 9.58 8.60
C TYR A 72 2.32 11.06 8.65
N ASN A 73 1.17 11.33 9.23
CA ASN A 73 0.67 12.69 9.44
C ASN A 73 0.77 13.07 10.94
N PRO A 74 1.74 13.90 11.37
CA PRO A 74 1.96 14.21 12.78
C PRO A 74 0.79 14.96 13.45
N ASP A 75 -0.10 15.59 12.69
CA ASP A 75 -1.32 16.18 13.25
C ASP A 75 -2.29 15.12 13.80
N PHE A 76 -2.28 13.93 13.23
CA PHE A 76 -3.21 12.84 13.53
C PHE A 76 -2.55 11.52 13.90
N GLN A 77 -1.24 11.38 13.67
CA GLN A 77 -0.51 10.14 13.89
C GLN A 77 0.77 10.38 14.68
N GLU A 78 1.16 9.39 15.46
CA GLU A 78 2.43 9.32 16.18
C GLU A 78 3.25 8.15 15.64
N LEU A 79 4.50 8.41 15.23
CA LEU A 79 5.45 7.37 14.89
C LEU A 79 6.28 7.01 16.12
N LYS A 80 6.32 5.73 16.48
CA LYS A 80 7.17 5.18 17.55
C LYS A 80 8.14 4.16 16.98
N ILE A 81 9.43 4.43 17.09
CA ILE A 81 10.49 3.45 16.80
C ILE A 81 10.79 2.68 18.08
N HIS A 82 10.49 1.38 18.11
CA HIS A 82 10.73 0.51 19.26
C HIS A 82 12.16 -0.01 19.26
N SER A 83 12.67 -0.39 18.08
CA SER A 83 14.06 -0.78 17.89
C SER A 83 14.48 -0.61 16.43
N ALA A 84 15.73 -0.17 16.23
CA ALA A 84 16.38 -0.10 14.93
C ALA A 84 17.88 -0.39 15.11
N TYR A 85 18.36 -1.52 14.61
CA TYR A 85 19.75 -1.91 14.69
C TYR A 85 20.10 -2.93 13.63
N VAL A 86 21.40 -3.11 13.41
CA VAL A 86 21.95 -4.13 12.52
C VAL A 86 22.81 -5.09 13.33
N LYS A 87 22.58 -6.38 13.13
CA LYS A 87 23.45 -7.42 13.63
C LYS A 87 24.38 -7.89 12.53
N GLN A 88 25.67 -7.69 12.68
CA GLN A 88 26.69 -8.08 11.73
C GLN A 88 26.90 -9.60 11.72
N LYS A 89 27.61 -10.10 10.72
CA LYS A 89 27.84 -11.54 10.53
C LYS A 89 28.58 -12.19 11.72
N ASP A 90 29.47 -11.45 12.36
CA ASP A 90 30.22 -11.89 13.57
C ASP A 90 29.39 -11.82 14.86
N GLY A 91 28.14 -11.33 14.78
CA GLY A 91 27.25 -11.15 15.92
C GLY A 91 27.30 -9.78 16.57
N THR A 92 28.17 -8.88 16.15
CA THR A 92 28.24 -7.50 16.63
C THR A 92 26.94 -6.76 16.32
N THR A 93 26.42 -6.03 17.31
CA THR A 93 25.21 -5.23 17.13
C THR A 93 25.55 -3.75 17.00
N ILE A 94 25.13 -3.15 15.89
CA ILE A 94 25.29 -1.73 15.59
C ILE A 94 23.91 -1.06 15.73
N GLN A 95 23.75 -0.22 16.74
CA GLN A 95 22.53 0.57 16.92
C GLN A 95 22.45 1.64 15.81
N THR A 96 21.26 1.87 15.29
CA THR A 96 21.02 2.98 14.37
C THR A 96 21.19 4.30 15.14
N PRO A 97 22.16 5.17 14.80
CA PRO A 97 22.40 6.41 15.53
C PRO A 97 21.30 7.45 15.27
N ASP A 98 21.14 8.41 16.16
CA ASP A 98 20.08 9.42 16.10
C ASP A 98 20.08 10.21 14.77
N ASN A 99 21.25 10.53 14.24
CA ASN A 99 21.39 11.25 12.98
C ASN A 99 21.04 10.41 11.72
N ALA A 100 20.74 9.13 11.87
CA ALA A 100 20.26 8.26 10.80
C ALA A 100 18.72 8.20 10.72
N PHE A 101 18.03 8.92 11.59
CA PHE A 101 16.58 9.15 11.53
C PHE A 101 16.34 10.56 11.00
N VAL A 102 15.87 10.67 9.77
CA VAL A 102 15.68 11.95 9.09
C VAL A 102 14.23 12.11 8.66
N GLU A 103 13.58 13.16 9.14
CA GLU A 103 12.24 13.51 8.66
C GLU A 103 12.32 14.42 7.44
N VAL A 104 11.65 14.01 6.38
CA VAL A 104 11.53 14.78 5.14
C VAL A 104 10.06 14.92 4.72
N LEU A 105 9.80 15.74 3.73
CA LEU A 105 8.51 15.76 3.05
C LEU A 105 8.43 14.55 2.10
N PRO A 106 7.34 13.76 2.10
CA PRO A 106 7.16 12.69 1.13
C PRO A 106 7.24 13.22 -0.30
N ALA A 107 7.91 12.47 -1.18
CA ALA A 107 8.06 12.88 -2.59
C ALA A 107 6.70 13.16 -3.27
N GLY A 108 5.65 12.40 -2.93
CA GLY A 108 4.29 12.62 -3.43
C GLY A 108 3.64 13.92 -3.00
N ALA A 109 4.18 14.59 -1.95
CA ALA A 109 3.69 15.87 -1.46
C ALA A 109 4.56 17.07 -1.88
N ALA A 110 5.67 16.85 -2.60
CA ALA A 110 6.68 17.88 -2.92
C ALA A 110 6.06 19.10 -3.61
N ASP A 111 5.18 18.89 -4.58
CA ASP A 111 4.50 19.94 -5.35
C ASP A 111 3.04 20.16 -4.89
N ALA A 112 2.70 19.70 -3.69
CA ALA A 112 1.34 19.73 -3.16
C ALA A 112 1.28 20.43 -1.77
N PRO A 113 1.40 21.76 -1.67
CA PRO A 113 1.50 22.50 -0.41
C PRO A 113 0.38 22.24 0.60
N ALA A 114 -0.82 21.83 0.17
CA ALA A 114 -1.91 21.45 1.07
C ALA A 114 -1.60 20.20 1.90
N TYR A 115 -0.62 19.41 1.47
CA TYR A 115 -0.19 18.16 2.10
C TYR A 115 1.20 18.25 2.72
N ASN A 116 1.79 19.45 2.84
CA ASN A 116 3.13 19.66 3.42
C ASN A 116 3.21 19.35 4.94
N ARG A 117 2.11 18.99 5.57
CA ARG A 117 2.04 18.48 6.95
C ARG A 117 2.47 17.03 7.06
N LEU A 118 2.40 16.28 5.96
CA LEU A 118 2.90 14.91 5.94
C LEU A 118 4.40 14.87 6.18
N LYS A 119 4.83 13.85 6.90
CA LYS A 119 6.23 13.54 7.15
C LYS A 119 6.55 12.15 6.63
N GLU A 120 7.76 12.00 6.14
CA GLU A 120 8.35 10.72 5.85
C GLU A 120 9.60 10.55 6.71
N MET A 121 9.57 9.59 7.63
CA MET A 121 10.75 9.20 8.39
C MET A 121 11.61 8.30 7.51
N VAL A 122 12.81 8.75 7.20
CA VAL A 122 13.85 7.97 6.53
C VAL A 122 14.77 7.41 7.58
N ILE A 123 14.81 6.08 7.71
CA ILE A 123 15.74 5.38 8.61
C ILE A 123 16.89 4.83 7.74
N VAL A 124 18.08 5.38 7.91
CA VAL A 124 19.30 4.92 7.22
C VAL A 124 19.94 3.81 8.07
N HIS A 125 19.90 2.58 7.57
CA HIS A 125 20.49 1.45 8.28
C HIS A 125 22.03 1.54 8.21
N THR A 126 22.68 1.54 9.37
CA THR A 126 24.13 1.68 9.51
C THR A 126 24.80 0.36 9.87
N GLY A 127 26.09 0.20 9.53
CA GLY A 127 26.84 -1.02 9.82
C GLY A 127 26.49 -2.20 8.93
N LEU A 128 25.96 -1.94 7.72
CA LEU A 128 25.60 -2.98 6.75
C LEU A 128 26.84 -3.65 6.17
N GLU A 129 26.80 -4.96 6.10
CA GLU A 129 27.78 -5.83 5.44
C GLU A 129 27.10 -7.05 4.84
N LEU A 130 27.79 -7.82 4.03
CA LEU A 130 27.27 -9.08 3.49
C LEU A 130 27.05 -10.11 4.60
N GLY A 131 25.81 -10.56 4.74
CA GLY A 131 25.37 -11.47 5.80
C GLY A 131 24.86 -10.77 7.06
N ALA A 132 24.92 -9.44 7.13
CA ALA A 132 24.29 -8.68 8.21
C ALA A 132 22.76 -8.81 8.18
N THR A 133 22.13 -8.68 9.34
CA THR A 133 20.67 -8.69 9.49
C THR A 133 20.19 -7.38 10.06
N ILE A 134 19.27 -6.72 9.35
CA ILE A 134 18.56 -5.52 9.79
C ILE A 134 17.41 -5.94 10.71
N TYR A 135 17.32 -5.33 11.88
CA TYR A 135 16.21 -5.42 12.81
C TYR A 135 15.52 -4.06 12.89
N LEU A 136 14.23 -4.04 12.63
CA LEU A 136 13.42 -2.83 12.72
C LEU A 136 12.04 -3.18 13.31
N ASP A 137 11.64 -2.40 14.30
CA ASP A 137 10.32 -2.49 14.96
C ASP A 137 9.80 -1.08 15.16
N TYR A 138 8.64 -0.77 14.59
CA TYR A 138 7.98 0.52 14.77
C TYR A 138 6.47 0.41 14.79
N SER A 139 5.81 1.41 15.36
CA SER A 139 4.36 1.60 15.29
C SER A 139 4.00 2.96 14.74
N VAL A 140 2.93 3.03 13.94
CA VAL A 140 2.21 4.26 13.59
C VAL A 140 0.87 4.22 14.29
N ILE A 141 0.65 5.14 15.22
CA ILE A 141 -0.56 5.22 16.06
C ILE A 141 -1.42 6.37 15.54
N SER A 142 -2.61 6.04 15.06
CA SER A 142 -3.59 7.01 14.52
C SER A 142 -4.61 7.38 15.58
N LYS A 143 -4.85 8.68 15.77
CA LYS A 143 -5.91 9.20 16.65
C LYS A 143 -7.28 8.71 16.18
N ALA A 144 -8.20 8.56 17.13
CA ALA A 144 -9.58 8.20 16.84
C ALA A 144 -10.20 9.13 15.79
N GLY A 145 -10.90 8.57 14.82
CA GLY A 145 -11.57 9.29 13.74
C GLY A 145 -10.65 9.83 12.61
N TYR A 146 -9.34 9.58 12.66
CA TYR A 146 -8.47 9.87 11.51
C TYR A 146 -8.66 8.84 10.41
N LEU A 147 -8.43 7.56 10.71
CA LEU A 147 -8.74 6.47 9.80
C LEU A 147 -10.13 5.93 10.10
N PRO A 148 -11.01 5.79 9.10
CA PRO A 148 -12.41 5.42 9.34
C PRO A 148 -12.60 3.94 9.70
N ALA A 149 -11.66 3.07 9.29
CA ALA A 149 -11.66 1.63 9.55
C ALA A 149 -10.25 1.07 9.43
N ILE A 150 -10.02 -0.15 9.92
CA ILE A 150 -8.90 -0.94 9.43
C ILE A 150 -9.33 -1.48 8.08
N ASP A 151 -8.62 -1.06 7.03
CA ASP A 151 -8.89 -1.43 5.64
C ASP A 151 -7.56 -1.73 4.94
N VAL A 152 -7.30 -3.01 4.69
CA VAL A 152 -6.01 -3.51 4.23
C VAL A 152 -6.19 -4.29 2.93
N CYS A 153 -5.53 -3.81 1.89
CA CYS A 153 -5.42 -4.48 0.60
C CYS A 153 -3.93 -4.53 0.24
N LYS A 154 -3.28 -5.69 0.46
CA LYS A 154 -1.83 -5.77 0.25
C LYS A 154 -1.36 -7.12 -0.26
N PRO A 155 -0.29 -7.15 -1.08
CA PRO A 155 0.40 -8.38 -1.42
C PRO A 155 1.11 -8.99 -0.20
N LEU A 156 1.21 -10.32 -0.18
CA LEU A 156 1.95 -11.08 0.83
C LEU A 156 3.34 -11.51 0.33
N GLU A 157 3.73 -11.02 -0.83
CA GLU A 157 5.01 -11.31 -1.48
C GLU A 157 5.90 -10.08 -1.45
N GLU A 158 7.18 -10.29 -1.26
CA GLU A 158 8.23 -9.27 -1.29
C GLU A 158 9.25 -9.57 -2.40
N SER A 159 10.11 -8.60 -2.73
CA SER A 159 11.19 -8.80 -3.72
C SER A 159 12.27 -9.78 -3.25
N SER A 160 12.26 -10.16 -1.98
CA SER A 160 13.09 -11.20 -1.38
C SER A 160 12.24 -12.22 -0.66
N PRO A 161 12.66 -13.51 -0.57
CA PRO A 161 11.89 -14.56 0.06
C PRO A 161 11.68 -14.28 1.55
N ILE A 162 10.56 -14.78 2.09
CA ILE A 162 10.20 -14.61 3.49
C ILE A 162 10.12 -15.98 4.16
N LYS A 163 10.91 -16.22 5.20
CA LYS A 163 10.89 -17.48 5.97
C LYS A 163 9.65 -17.58 6.84
N GLU A 164 9.34 -16.52 7.58
CA GLU A 164 8.14 -16.46 8.40
C GLU A 164 7.49 -15.08 8.26
N TYR A 165 6.23 -15.06 7.84
CA TYR A 165 5.41 -13.85 7.77
C TYR A 165 4.17 -14.01 8.64
N SER A 166 3.98 -13.13 9.60
CA SER A 166 2.77 -13.11 10.43
C SER A 166 1.96 -11.84 10.25
N LEU A 167 0.67 -12.00 10.04
CA LEU A 167 -0.32 -10.93 10.02
C LEU A 167 -1.23 -11.08 11.23
N THR A 168 -1.41 -10.03 12.00
CA THR A 168 -2.24 -10.05 13.20
C THR A 168 -3.21 -8.88 13.18
N PHE A 169 -4.49 -9.16 13.45
CA PHE A 169 -5.52 -8.14 13.61
C PHE A 169 -6.13 -8.28 15.00
N ASN A 170 -5.97 -7.24 15.83
CA ASN A 170 -6.52 -7.14 17.18
C ASN A 170 -7.71 -6.18 17.15
N LEU A 171 -8.90 -6.67 17.46
CA LEU A 171 -10.14 -5.92 17.32
C LEU A 171 -10.96 -5.99 18.62
N PRO A 172 -11.84 -5.01 18.89
CA PRO A 172 -12.93 -5.20 19.83
C PRO A 172 -13.80 -6.42 19.46
N ALA A 173 -14.29 -7.17 20.43
CA ALA A 173 -15.09 -8.38 20.18
C ALA A 173 -16.42 -8.08 19.45
N SER A 174 -16.90 -6.83 19.51
CA SER A 174 -18.11 -6.38 18.82
C SER A 174 -17.91 -6.12 17.32
N VAL A 175 -16.67 -6.01 16.83
CA VAL A 175 -16.37 -5.76 15.43
C VAL A 175 -16.39 -7.06 14.65
N ILE A 176 -17.14 -7.12 13.56
CA ILE A 176 -17.18 -8.26 12.65
C ILE A 176 -16.26 -7.92 11.45
N PRO A 177 -15.06 -8.51 11.36
CA PRO A 177 -14.19 -8.26 10.24
C PRO A 177 -14.58 -9.08 9.01
N HIS A 178 -14.37 -8.51 7.83
CA HIS A 178 -14.45 -9.21 6.55
C HIS A 178 -13.03 -9.38 5.99
N TYR A 179 -12.74 -10.54 5.41
CA TYR A 179 -11.41 -10.81 4.85
C TYR A 179 -11.45 -11.89 3.78
N ALA A 180 -10.53 -11.79 2.84
CA ALA A 180 -10.24 -12.81 1.85
C ALA A 180 -8.73 -12.92 1.62
N LEU A 181 -8.25 -14.13 1.31
CA LEU A 181 -6.91 -14.35 0.81
C LEU A 181 -6.98 -14.59 -0.71
N LEU A 182 -6.14 -13.90 -1.44
CA LEU A 182 -5.97 -14.05 -2.88
C LEU A 182 -4.82 -15.02 -3.13
N GLN A 183 -5.01 -15.99 -4.01
CA GLN A 183 -4.01 -17.02 -4.40
C GLN A 183 -3.45 -17.86 -3.26
N LEU A 184 -3.98 -17.76 -2.05
CA LEU A 184 -3.60 -18.55 -0.88
C LEU A 184 -4.83 -19.12 -0.19
N LYS A 185 -4.69 -20.36 0.34
CA LYS A 185 -5.73 -20.98 1.15
C LYS A 185 -5.20 -21.18 2.57
N ALA A 186 -5.55 -20.28 3.46
CA ALA A 186 -5.23 -20.39 4.88
C ALA A 186 -6.35 -19.77 5.73
N GLN A 187 -6.58 -20.37 6.91
CA GLN A 187 -7.50 -19.82 7.89
C GLN A 187 -6.72 -19.15 9.02
N PRO A 188 -7.22 -18.04 9.59
CA PRO A 188 -6.57 -17.44 10.73
C PRO A 188 -6.70 -18.30 11.98
N GLN A 189 -5.69 -18.29 12.81
CA GLN A 189 -5.84 -18.66 14.21
C GLN A 189 -6.68 -17.56 14.89
N LYS A 190 -7.84 -17.95 15.43
CA LYS A 190 -8.75 -17.04 16.13
C LYS A 190 -8.60 -17.24 17.64
N SER A 191 -8.47 -16.15 18.37
CA SER A 191 -8.56 -16.17 19.83
C SER A 191 -9.43 -15.00 20.29
N GLN A 192 -10.17 -15.23 21.35
CA GLN A 192 -11.00 -14.21 22.00
C GLN A 192 -10.71 -14.20 23.50
N ARG A 193 -10.49 -13.01 24.03
CA ARG A 193 -10.31 -12.79 25.46
C ARG A 193 -11.11 -11.57 25.89
N GLN A 194 -12.06 -11.76 26.81
CA GLN A 194 -12.95 -10.71 27.29
C GLN A 194 -13.63 -9.97 26.12
N ASP A 195 -13.37 -8.67 25.99
CA ASP A 195 -13.91 -7.75 24.99
C ASP A 195 -13.07 -7.61 23.71
N ARG A 196 -12.03 -8.43 23.55
CA ARG A 196 -11.12 -8.39 22.41
C ARG A 196 -11.07 -9.72 21.66
N GLN A 197 -10.90 -9.62 20.34
CA GLN A 197 -10.62 -10.76 19.47
C GLN A 197 -9.33 -10.53 18.69
N GLN A 198 -8.67 -11.62 18.32
CA GLN A 198 -7.48 -11.61 17.49
C GLN A 198 -7.64 -12.62 16.37
N LEU A 199 -7.29 -12.18 15.16
CA LEU A 199 -7.11 -13.04 13.99
C LEU A 199 -5.63 -13.01 13.61
N LYS A 200 -5.01 -14.19 13.48
CA LYS A 200 -3.58 -14.29 13.13
C LYS A 200 -3.37 -15.30 12.02
N TRP A 201 -2.71 -14.89 10.96
CA TRP A 201 -2.14 -15.76 9.92
C TRP A 201 -0.64 -15.87 10.10
N THR A 202 -0.09 -17.03 9.79
CA THR A 202 1.36 -17.26 9.73
C THR A 202 1.66 -18.04 8.45
N PHE A 203 2.41 -17.40 7.56
CA PHE A 203 2.88 -17.99 6.32
C PHE A 203 4.36 -18.34 6.47
N ARG A 204 4.80 -19.41 5.79
CA ARG A 204 6.19 -19.83 5.84
C ARG A 204 6.72 -20.10 4.45
N ASN A 205 8.01 -19.76 4.25
CA ASN A 205 8.73 -19.99 3.01
C ASN A 205 8.01 -19.40 1.79
N LEU A 206 7.55 -18.14 1.90
CA LEU A 206 7.01 -17.42 0.76
C LEU A 206 8.16 -17.12 -0.21
N PRO A 207 7.97 -17.38 -1.53
CA PRO A 207 8.98 -17.09 -2.53
C PRO A 207 9.19 -15.60 -2.74
N ALA A 208 10.36 -15.23 -3.27
CA ALA A 208 10.55 -13.90 -3.80
C ALA A 208 9.75 -13.73 -5.10
N ARG A 209 9.24 -12.53 -5.32
CA ARG A 209 8.60 -12.17 -6.57
C ARG A 209 9.10 -10.83 -7.08
N SER A 210 9.43 -10.77 -8.36
CA SER A 210 9.70 -9.52 -9.05
C SER A 210 8.41 -8.70 -9.16
N ARG A 211 8.47 -7.42 -8.81
CA ARG A 211 7.36 -6.49 -9.04
C ARG A 211 7.48 -5.97 -10.47
N GLU A 212 6.81 -6.61 -11.40
CA GLU A 212 6.68 -6.09 -12.75
C GLU A 212 5.67 -4.94 -12.78
N GLN A 213 5.94 -3.91 -13.58
CA GLN A 213 4.97 -2.84 -13.79
C GLN A 213 3.69 -3.41 -14.41
N GLY A 214 2.54 -3.09 -13.83
CA GLY A 214 1.24 -3.55 -14.29
C GLY A 214 0.74 -4.85 -13.67
N THR A 215 1.55 -5.56 -12.87
CA THR A 215 1.06 -6.67 -12.04
C THR A 215 0.65 -6.13 -10.67
N GLY A 216 -0.63 -6.12 -10.38
CA GLY A 216 -1.17 -5.70 -9.09
C GLY A 216 -2.08 -6.76 -8.48
N LEU A 217 -2.44 -6.61 -7.22
CA LEU A 217 -3.49 -7.41 -6.57
C LEU A 217 -4.80 -7.38 -7.37
N GLN A 218 -5.04 -6.26 -8.06
CA GLN A 218 -6.21 -6.04 -8.91
C GLN A 218 -6.36 -7.05 -10.05
N ASN A 219 -5.26 -7.67 -10.51
CA ASN A 219 -5.31 -8.67 -11.57
C ASN A 219 -5.51 -10.10 -11.04
N GLY A 220 -5.56 -10.29 -9.72
CA GLY A 220 -5.73 -11.60 -9.09
C GLY A 220 -4.50 -12.52 -9.20
N ASP A 221 -3.37 -12.03 -9.72
CA ASP A 221 -2.18 -12.84 -9.97
C ASP A 221 -1.24 -12.95 -8.76
N LEU A 222 -1.43 -12.08 -7.75
CA LEU A 222 -0.58 -12.01 -6.57
C LEU A 222 -1.24 -12.66 -5.35
N ALA A 223 -0.43 -13.39 -4.58
CA ALA A 223 -0.82 -13.78 -3.23
C ALA A 223 -1.03 -12.52 -2.39
N GLY A 224 -2.18 -12.39 -1.77
CA GLY A 224 -2.55 -11.17 -1.06
C GLY A 224 -3.60 -11.37 0.01
N ILE A 225 -3.82 -10.34 0.82
CA ILE A 225 -4.89 -10.24 1.78
C ILE A 225 -5.74 -9.01 1.52
N LEU A 226 -7.05 -9.21 1.57
CA LEU A 226 -8.06 -8.19 1.75
C LEU A 226 -8.59 -8.32 3.17
N PHE A 227 -8.63 -7.24 3.90
CA PHE A 227 -9.17 -7.24 5.27
C PHE A 227 -9.81 -5.90 5.56
N THR A 228 -11.05 -5.90 6.03
CA THR A 228 -11.73 -4.67 6.40
C THR A 228 -12.58 -4.82 7.65
N THR A 229 -12.68 -3.75 8.44
CA THR A 229 -13.64 -3.61 9.54
C THR A 229 -14.87 -2.81 9.15
N TYR A 230 -14.99 -2.37 7.90
CA TYR A 230 -16.24 -1.84 7.39
C TYR A 230 -17.33 -2.92 7.39
N PRO A 231 -18.52 -2.62 7.89
CA PRO A 231 -19.60 -3.59 7.87
C PRO A 231 -20.07 -3.97 6.46
N THR A 232 -19.95 -3.06 5.51
CA THR A 232 -20.29 -3.27 4.09
C THR A 232 -19.49 -2.36 3.18
N ALA A 233 -19.25 -2.76 1.95
CA ALA A 233 -18.64 -1.92 0.91
C ALA A 233 -19.44 -0.62 0.69
N ALA A 234 -20.77 -0.66 0.80
CA ALA A 234 -21.61 0.53 0.70
C ALA A 234 -21.29 1.57 1.77
N GLN A 235 -20.97 1.16 3.00
CA GLN A 235 -20.59 2.08 4.07
C GLN A 235 -19.20 2.69 3.85
N ALA A 236 -18.26 1.90 3.34
CA ALA A 236 -16.95 2.42 2.94
C ALA A 236 -17.09 3.51 1.87
N LEU A 237 -17.86 3.23 0.82
CA LEU A 237 -18.14 4.20 -0.25
C LEU A 237 -18.92 5.42 0.25
N GLN A 238 -19.88 5.26 1.17
CA GLN A 238 -20.63 6.38 1.74
C GLN A 238 -19.71 7.36 2.50
N ASN A 239 -18.69 6.88 3.20
CA ASN A 239 -17.74 7.74 3.90
C ASN A 239 -16.94 8.64 2.94
N LEU A 240 -16.62 8.14 1.76
CA LEU A 240 -16.02 8.93 0.70
C LEU A 240 -17.06 9.83 0.02
N TYR A 241 -18.23 9.28 -0.35
CA TYR A 241 -19.25 10.00 -1.09
C TYR A 241 -19.77 11.23 -0.35
N ARG A 242 -19.87 11.20 0.98
CA ARG A 242 -20.29 12.35 1.80
C ARG A 242 -19.36 13.55 1.71
N GLN A 243 -18.14 13.38 1.25
CA GLN A 243 -17.15 14.45 1.09
C GLN A 243 -17.21 15.09 -0.29
N PHE A 244 -17.92 14.47 -1.27
CA PHE A 244 -18.12 15.08 -2.57
C PHE A 244 -18.96 16.33 -2.43
N ASP A 245 -18.59 17.40 -3.18
CA ASP A 245 -19.28 18.68 -3.12
C ASP A 245 -20.76 18.52 -3.42
N PRO A 246 -21.66 18.97 -2.54
CA PRO A 246 -23.10 18.78 -2.72
C PRO A 246 -23.69 19.69 -3.82
N ALA A 247 -23.08 20.87 -4.04
CA ALA A 247 -23.51 21.85 -5.00
C ALA A 247 -22.30 22.61 -5.59
N PRO A 248 -22.39 23.03 -6.86
CA PRO A 248 -21.33 23.80 -7.50
C PRO A 248 -21.26 25.22 -6.91
N THR A 249 -20.03 25.71 -6.73
CA THR A 249 -19.76 27.10 -6.37
C THR A 249 -19.85 28.03 -7.58
N PRO A 250 -20.01 29.37 -7.41
CA PRO A 250 -19.94 30.31 -8.51
C PRO A 250 -18.67 30.18 -9.35
N GLN A 251 -17.52 29.96 -8.70
CA GLN A 251 -16.24 29.76 -9.38
C GLN A 251 -16.28 28.54 -10.34
N ILE A 252 -16.93 27.45 -9.94
CA ILE A 252 -17.09 26.27 -10.81
C ILE A 252 -18.02 26.63 -11.99
N GLN A 253 -19.07 27.42 -11.76
CA GLN A 253 -19.98 27.82 -12.82
C GLN A 253 -19.27 28.68 -13.88
N GLU A 254 -18.49 29.68 -13.45
CA GLU A 254 -17.68 30.52 -14.33
C GLU A 254 -16.67 29.71 -15.15
N LEU A 255 -15.98 28.78 -14.48
CA LEU A 255 -15.02 27.92 -15.12
C LEU A 255 -15.66 27.04 -16.21
N VAL A 256 -16.85 26.47 -15.95
CA VAL A 256 -17.56 25.66 -16.92
C VAL A 256 -17.98 26.48 -18.14
N GLN A 257 -18.47 27.71 -17.93
CA GLN A 257 -18.80 28.60 -19.03
C GLN A 257 -17.59 28.85 -19.94
N LEU A 258 -16.42 29.12 -19.34
CA LEU A 258 -15.17 29.32 -20.08
C LEU A 258 -14.74 28.05 -20.85
N ILE A 259 -14.69 26.89 -20.18
CA ILE A 259 -14.22 25.64 -20.79
C ILE A 259 -15.15 25.17 -21.92
N THR A 260 -16.46 25.38 -21.76
CA THR A 260 -17.46 24.87 -22.71
C THR A 260 -17.91 25.90 -23.74
N GLU A 261 -17.28 27.06 -23.79
CA GLU A 261 -17.58 28.10 -24.80
C GLU A 261 -17.44 27.52 -26.23
N GLY A 262 -18.48 27.75 -27.03
CA GLY A 262 -18.51 27.25 -28.42
C GLY A 262 -18.84 25.78 -28.62
N CYS A 263 -18.95 24.98 -27.54
CA CYS A 263 -19.33 23.56 -27.65
C CYS A 263 -20.79 23.40 -28.14
N GLN A 264 -21.01 22.57 -29.14
CA GLN A 264 -22.34 22.31 -29.73
C GLN A 264 -22.98 21.03 -29.19
N SER A 265 -22.22 20.16 -28.53
CA SER A 265 -22.70 18.85 -28.06
C SER A 265 -22.19 18.51 -26.67
N ASN A 266 -22.89 17.60 -25.98
CA ASN A 266 -22.42 17.07 -24.68
C ASN A 266 -21.08 16.31 -24.83
N SER A 267 -20.83 15.66 -25.95
CA SER A 267 -19.56 14.98 -26.19
C SER A 267 -18.39 15.97 -26.22
N GLU A 268 -18.55 17.12 -26.91
CA GLU A 268 -17.54 18.17 -26.93
C GLU A 268 -17.30 18.75 -25.54
N LYS A 269 -18.37 19.02 -24.75
CA LYS A 269 -18.24 19.48 -23.37
C LYS A 269 -17.47 18.50 -22.50
N ILE A 270 -17.78 17.20 -22.58
CA ILE A 270 -17.07 16.14 -21.83
C ILE A 270 -15.59 16.16 -22.20
N THR A 271 -15.27 16.17 -23.50
CA THR A 271 -13.88 16.18 -23.97
C THR A 271 -13.11 17.41 -23.46
N ARG A 272 -13.72 18.61 -23.53
CA ARG A 272 -13.09 19.84 -23.05
C ARG A 272 -12.85 19.83 -21.54
N ILE A 273 -13.83 19.36 -20.76
CA ILE A 273 -13.70 19.22 -19.30
C ILE A 273 -12.61 18.21 -18.96
N GLN A 274 -12.58 17.05 -19.64
CA GLN A 274 -11.54 16.05 -19.45
C GLN A 274 -10.15 16.62 -19.78
N GLN A 275 -10.03 17.31 -20.91
CA GLN A 275 -8.79 17.95 -21.32
C GLN A 275 -8.32 18.97 -20.26
N TYR A 276 -9.21 19.84 -19.77
CA TYR A 276 -8.88 20.79 -18.70
C TYR A 276 -8.26 20.10 -17.47
N ILE A 277 -8.90 19.02 -17.00
CA ILE A 277 -8.41 18.27 -15.81
C ILE A 277 -7.04 17.64 -16.08
N GLN A 278 -6.78 17.20 -17.30
CA GLN A 278 -5.52 16.53 -17.68
C GLN A 278 -4.38 17.52 -17.91
N THR A 279 -4.67 18.73 -18.45
CA THR A 279 -3.62 19.68 -18.86
C THR A 279 -3.38 20.79 -17.84
N GLU A 280 -4.41 21.22 -17.13
CA GLU A 280 -4.33 22.38 -16.23
C GLU A 280 -4.12 22.02 -14.76
N LEU A 281 -4.26 20.73 -14.41
CA LEU A 281 -4.09 20.27 -13.04
C LEU A 281 -2.93 19.27 -12.92
N SER A 282 -1.94 19.64 -12.13
CA SER A 282 -0.86 18.73 -11.78
C SER A 282 -1.37 17.55 -10.96
N ASP A 283 -0.69 16.39 -11.07
CA ASP A 283 -1.02 15.21 -10.28
C ASP A 283 -0.38 15.29 -8.90
N CYS A 284 -1.17 14.95 -7.89
CA CYS A 284 -0.69 14.67 -6.54
C CYS A 284 -0.86 13.17 -6.30
N PRO A 285 0.23 12.37 -6.29
CA PRO A 285 0.16 10.91 -6.27
C PRO A 285 -0.10 10.32 -4.86
N LEU A 286 -0.54 11.13 -3.91
CA LEU A 286 -0.88 10.65 -2.57
C LEU A 286 -2.11 9.74 -2.61
N SER A 287 -2.01 8.61 -1.89
CA SER A 287 -3.10 7.67 -1.71
C SER A 287 -4.14 8.19 -0.71
N LEU A 288 -5.34 7.60 -0.73
CA LEU A 288 -6.38 7.90 0.26
C LEU A 288 -5.94 7.59 1.70
N SER A 289 -5.15 6.53 1.92
CA SER A 289 -4.63 6.20 3.25
C SER A 289 -3.67 7.24 3.78
N GLU A 290 -2.78 7.80 2.94
CA GLU A 290 -1.86 8.87 3.31
C GLU A 290 -2.60 10.18 3.63
N THR A 291 -3.71 10.46 2.97
CA THR A 291 -4.55 11.63 3.25
C THR A 291 -5.59 11.39 4.35
N GLY A 292 -5.58 10.22 5.03
CA GLY A 292 -6.56 9.86 6.07
C GLY A 292 -7.97 9.69 5.52
N PHE A 293 -8.12 9.23 4.28
CA PHE A 293 -9.40 9.10 3.56
C PHE A 293 -10.15 10.44 3.43
N ARG A 294 -9.42 11.55 3.37
CA ARG A 294 -9.96 12.91 3.22
C ARG A 294 -9.44 13.53 1.94
N PHE A 295 -10.25 14.42 1.35
CA PHE A 295 -9.87 15.15 0.16
C PHE A 295 -10.49 16.55 0.19
N ARG A 296 -9.87 17.46 -0.57
CA ARG A 296 -10.23 18.87 -0.61
C ARG A 296 -11.44 19.11 -1.52
N PRO A 297 -12.22 20.17 -1.25
CA PRO A 297 -13.30 20.59 -2.14
C PRO A 297 -12.78 21.07 -3.51
N SER A 298 -13.60 20.96 -4.54
CA SER A 298 -13.27 21.32 -5.93
C SER A 298 -12.75 22.76 -6.07
N ALA A 299 -13.28 23.71 -5.30
CA ALA A 299 -12.84 25.10 -5.33
C ALA A 299 -11.36 25.25 -4.93
N GLU A 300 -10.88 24.48 -3.97
CA GLU A 300 -9.46 24.50 -3.59
C GLU A 300 -8.57 23.85 -4.64
N VAL A 301 -9.03 22.78 -5.27
CA VAL A 301 -8.32 22.11 -6.36
C VAL A 301 -8.11 23.06 -7.53
N ILE A 302 -9.16 23.80 -7.94
CA ILE A 302 -9.07 24.83 -8.99
C ILE A 302 -8.06 25.90 -8.57
N ARG A 303 -8.18 26.43 -7.35
CA ARG A 303 -7.33 27.52 -6.87
C ARG A 303 -5.85 27.17 -6.83
N THR A 304 -5.54 25.90 -6.55
CA THR A 304 -4.16 25.44 -6.37
C THR A 304 -3.58 24.74 -7.60
N ALA A 305 -4.40 24.45 -8.61
CA ALA A 305 -4.05 23.82 -9.88
C ALA A 305 -3.37 22.44 -9.73
N TYR A 306 -3.66 21.70 -8.65
CA TYR A 306 -3.26 20.31 -8.47
C TYR A 306 -4.30 19.53 -7.65
N GLY A 307 -4.30 18.21 -7.79
CA GLY A 307 -5.18 17.35 -7.00
C GLY A 307 -4.80 15.89 -7.00
N THR A 308 -5.22 15.19 -5.93
CA THR A 308 -5.18 13.72 -5.88
C THR A 308 -6.22 13.15 -6.85
N GLY A 309 -6.11 11.85 -7.16
CA GLY A 309 -7.05 11.20 -8.07
C GLY A 309 -8.51 11.41 -7.68
N ILE A 310 -8.85 11.26 -6.39
CA ILE A 310 -10.24 11.43 -5.91
C ILE A 310 -10.68 12.91 -5.96
N GLU A 311 -9.78 13.87 -5.71
CA GLU A 311 -10.06 15.30 -5.83
C GLU A 311 -10.39 15.68 -7.27
N LYS A 312 -9.63 15.15 -8.23
CA LYS A 312 -9.90 15.34 -9.66
C LYS A 312 -11.24 14.73 -10.07
N VAL A 313 -11.62 13.56 -9.52
CA VAL A 313 -12.95 12.95 -9.73
C VAL A 313 -14.05 13.83 -9.15
N ASN A 314 -13.87 14.40 -7.94
CA ASN A 314 -14.83 15.35 -7.36
C ASN A 314 -15.02 16.56 -8.26
N LEU A 315 -13.94 17.21 -8.67
CA LEU A 315 -13.99 18.35 -9.57
C LEU A 315 -14.64 18.01 -10.92
N MET A 316 -14.24 16.91 -11.57
CA MET A 316 -14.83 16.47 -12.83
C MET A 316 -16.34 16.25 -12.72
N THR A 317 -16.78 15.61 -11.64
CA THR A 317 -18.20 15.39 -11.36
C THR A 317 -18.97 16.71 -11.30
N ASN A 318 -18.42 17.72 -10.64
CA ASN A 318 -19.05 19.03 -10.51
C ASN A 318 -19.05 19.81 -11.82
N LEU A 319 -17.95 19.82 -12.56
CA LEU A 319 -17.88 20.48 -13.87
C LEU A 319 -18.91 19.88 -14.86
N LEU A 320 -19.04 18.56 -14.90
CA LEU A 320 -20.02 17.88 -15.75
C LEU A 320 -21.47 18.21 -15.36
N ARG A 321 -21.77 18.25 -14.06
CA ARG A 321 -23.12 18.60 -13.56
C ARG A 321 -23.50 20.03 -13.91
N VAL A 322 -22.58 20.99 -13.78
CA VAL A 322 -22.80 22.39 -14.18
C VAL A 322 -22.97 22.52 -15.68
N ALA A 323 -22.23 21.72 -16.48
CA ALA A 323 -22.41 21.66 -17.94
C ALA A 323 -23.74 21.04 -18.39
N GLY A 324 -24.61 20.63 -17.45
CA GLY A 324 -25.91 19.99 -17.71
C GLY A 324 -25.85 18.49 -17.97
N ILE A 325 -24.71 17.85 -17.67
CA ILE A 325 -24.49 16.44 -17.89
C ILE A 325 -24.67 15.69 -16.56
N LYS A 326 -25.53 14.67 -16.54
CA LYS A 326 -25.72 13.81 -15.36
C LYS A 326 -24.45 13.00 -15.11
N ALA A 327 -23.76 13.27 -14.00
CA ALA A 327 -22.54 12.59 -13.60
C ALA A 327 -22.61 12.17 -12.13
N VAL A 328 -22.09 10.99 -11.84
CA VAL A 328 -21.89 10.45 -10.49
C VAL A 328 -20.52 9.81 -10.40
N PRO A 329 -19.80 9.96 -9.27
CA PRO A 329 -18.57 9.22 -9.07
C PRO A 329 -18.89 7.73 -8.91
N ALA A 330 -18.03 6.89 -9.42
CA ALA A 330 -18.13 5.44 -9.28
C ALA A 330 -16.77 4.87 -8.88
N ALA A 331 -16.79 3.88 -7.97
CA ALA A 331 -15.62 3.05 -7.72
C ALA A 331 -15.67 1.85 -8.67
N ALA A 332 -14.56 1.57 -9.32
CA ALA A 332 -14.39 0.38 -10.14
C ALA A 332 -13.19 -0.40 -9.63
N TYR A 333 -13.35 -1.70 -9.53
CA TYR A 333 -12.27 -2.62 -9.18
C TYR A 333 -12.40 -3.91 -10.00
N SER A 334 -11.30 -4.60 -10.21
CA SER A 334 -11.21 -5.81 -11.03
C SER A 334 -10.84 -7.06 -10.22
N ILE A 335 -11.23 -7.10 -8.94
CA ILE A 335 -11.01 -8.26 -8.08
C ILE A 335 -12.10 -9.31 -8.35
N PRO A 336 -11.78 -10.63 -8.36
CA PRO A 336 -12.75 -11.69 -8.60
C PRO A 336 -13.95 -11.62 -7.65
N SER A 337 -15.14 -12.01 -8.14
CA SER A 337 -16.43 -11.92 -7.43
C SER A 337 -16.52 -12.67 -6.09
N GLU A 338 -15.61 -13.59 -5.81
CA GLU A 338 -15.54 -14.29 -4.52
C GLU A 338 -15.15 -13.38 -3.34
N THR A 339 -14.78 -12.14 -3.62
CA THR A 339 -14.30 -11.15 -2.64
C THR A 339 -15.28 -9.99 -2.41
N ASP A 340 -16.50 -10.05 -2.94
CA ASP A 340 -17.48 -8.96 -2.95
C ASP A 340 -17.82 -8.35 -1.57
N ASN A 341 -17.49 -9.03 -0.47
CA ASN A 341 -17.72 -8.55 0.90
C ASN A 341 -16.45 -8.03 1.60
N CYS A 342 -15.33 -7.95 0.91
CA CYS A 342 -14.04 -7.62 1.51
C CYS A 342 -13.52 -6.20 1.19
N GLY A 343 -14.40 -5.32 0.77
CA GLY A 343 -14.09 -3.89 0.59
C GLY A 343 -13.58 -3.53 -0.79
#